data_20c85a11b32993d5a4cd0f2914ba6ecd
#
_entry.id   20c85a11b32993d5a4cd0f2914ba6ecd
#
_cell.length_a   1.000
_cell.length_b   1.000
_cell.length_c   1.000
_cell.angle_alpha   90.00
_cell.angle_beta   90.00
_cell.angle_gamma   90.00
#
_symmetry.space_group_name_H-M   'P 1'
#
loop_
_entity.id
_entity.type
_entity.pdbx_description
1 polymer ?
#
loop_
_entity_poly.entity_id
_entity_poly.type
_entity_poly.pdbx_seq_one_letter_code
_entity_poly.pdbx_strand_id
1 'polypeptide(L)'
;MLNGKTILVTGGTGSFGNAFTQYVLDHYTPKKIIIYSRDEYKQFIMANKFRKYKDTLRFFIGDVRDKERLYRAFDGVDYVVHAAALKQVPACEYNPMEAVKTNIDGAMNIVDAALDCGVKRVVAL
;
A
#
# COMPACT_ATOMS: atom_id res chain seq x y z
N MET A 1 18.89 1.88 5.07
CA MET A 1 17.74 1.22 5.70
C MET A 1 16.77 0.63 4.68
N LEU A 2 16.44 1.36 3.63
CA LEU A 2 15.52 0.86 2.60
C LEU A 2 16.22 0.12 1.46
N ASN A 3 17.53 0.23 1.36
CA ASN A 3 18.30 -0.44 0.30
C ASN A 3 18.18 -1.95 0.41
N GLY A 4 17.88 -2.59 -0.70
CA GLY A 4 17.74 -4.05 -0.75
C GLY A 4 16.48 -4.59 -0.08
N LYS A 5 15.57 -3.73 0.36
CA LYS A 5 14.35 -4.11 1.08
C LYS A 5 13.13 -4.05 0.17
N THR A 6 12.13 -4.85 0.52
CA THR A 6 10.83 -4.84 -0.15
C THR A 6 9.84 -4.05 0.70
N ILE A 7 9.26 -3.01 0.10
CA ILE A 7 8.35 -2.09 0.76
C ILE A 7 7.00 -2.19 0.08
N LEU A 8 5.93 -2.36 0.85
CA LEU A 8 4.57 -2.35 0.32
C LEU A 8 3.83 -1.11 0.79
N VAL A 9 3.16 -0.43 -0.12
CA VAL A 9 2.37 0.78 0.18
C VAL A 9 0.91 0.49 -0.13
N THR A 10 0.06 0.47 0.89
CA THR A 10 -1.38 0.38 0.68
C THR A 10 -1.92 1.76 0.31
N GLY A 11 -2.90 1.80 -0.59
CA GLY A 11 -3.35 3.08 -1.12
C GLY A 11 -2.27 3.81 -1.90
N GLY A 12 -1.34 3.06 -2.47
CA GLY A 12 -0.12 3.60 -3.05
C GLY A 12 -0.28 4.41 -4.34
N THR A 13 -1.47 4.41 -4.93
CA THR A 13 -1.74 5.21 -6.14
C THR A 13 -2.21 6.63 -5.84
N GLY A 14 -2.40 6.97 -4.57
CA GLY A 14 -2.76 8.32 -4.16
C GLY A 14 -1.59 9.29 -4.20
N SER A 15 -1.84 10.53 -3.78
CA SER A 15 -0.81 11.59 -3.76
C SER A 15 0.38 11.22 -2.90
N PHE A 16 0.12 10.69 -1.69
CA PHE A 16 1.19 10.26 -0.81
C PHE A 16 2.00 9.12 -1.42
N GLY A 17 1.31 8.09 -1.94
CA GLY A 17 2.00 6.93 -2.52
C GLY A 17 2.90 7.30 -3.69
N ASN A 18 2.45 8.20 -4.55
CA ASN A 18 3.28 8.71 -5.65
C ASN A 18 4.50 9.47 -5.14
N ALA A 19 4.30 10.39 -4.19
CA ALA A 19 5.40 11.17 -3.63
C ALA A 19 6.40 10.30 -2.88
N PHE A 20 5.90 9.35 -2.08
CA PHE A 20 6.74 8.41 -1.35
C PHE A 20 7.58 7.55 -2.29
N THR A 21 6.94 6.99 -3.32
CA THR A 21 7.62 6.16 -4.32
C THR A 21 8.72 6.95 -5.03
N GLN A 22 8.42 8.17 -5.46
CA GLN A 22 9.42 9.02 -6.10
C GLN A 22 10.59 9.30 -5.18
N TYR A 23 10.31 9.66 -3.92
CA TYR A 23 11.36 9.96 -2.95
C TYR A 23 12.28 8.74 -2.71
N VAL A 24 11.68 7.57 -2.52
CA VAL A 24 12.46 6.36 -2.27
C VAL A 24 13.32 6.00 -3.48
N LEU A 25 12.77 6.09 -4.68
CA LEU A 25 13.52 5.78 -5.89
C LEU A 25 14.65 6.78 -6.16
N ASP A 26 14.47 8.05 -5.75
CA ASP A 26 15.50 9.08 -5.91
C ASP A 26 16.65 8.96 -4.91
N HIS A 27 16.39 8.43 -3.72
CA HIS A 27 17.35 8.44 -2.62
C HIS A 27 17.85 7.07 -2.19
N TYR A 28 17.16 5.98 -2.57
CA TYR A 28 17.49 4.62 -2.15
C TYR A 28 17.40 3.65 -3.31
N THR A 29 17.91 2.44 -3.09
CA THR A 29 17.84 1.34 -4.06
C THR A 29 17.10 0.17 -3.43
N PRO A 30 15.76 0.24 -3.32
CA PRO A 30 14.97 -0.86 -2.76
C PRO A 30 15.01 -2.07 -3.68
N LYS A 31 14.79 -3.26 -3.10
CA LYS A 31 14.64 -4.47 -3.89
C LYS A 31 13.34 -4.44 -4.70
N LYS A 32 12.24 -4.09 -4.03
CA LYS A 32 10.90 -3.94 -4.64
C LYS A 32 10.11 -2.88 -3.89
N ILE A 33 9.27 -2.16 -4.62
CA ILE A 33 8.19 -1.37 -4.05
C ILE A 33 6.90 -1.95 -4.62
N ILE A 34 6.04 -2.47 -3.74
CA ILE A 34 4.75 -3.04 -4.12
C ILE A 34 3.67 -2.01 -3.85
N ILE A 35 2.96 -1.65 -4.90
CA ILE A 35 1.84 -0.70 -4.83
C ILE A 35 0.56 -1.52 -4.73
N TYR A 36 -0.07 -1.48 -3.58
CA TYR A 36 -1.31 -2.20 -3.28
C TYR A 36 -2.47 -1.22 -3.26
N SER A 37 -3.39 -1.37 -4.19
CA SER A 37 -4.56 -0.49 -4.28
C SER A 37 -5.70 -1.16 -5.02
N ARG A 38 -6.90 -0.55 -4.91
CA ARG A 38 -8.09 -1.07 -5.57
C ARG A 38 -8.26 -0.58 -7.00
N ASP A 39 -7.62 0.53 -7.36
CA ASP A 39 -7.89 1.23 -8.61
C ASP A 39 -6.89 0.83 -9.70
N GLU A 40 -7.34 -0.05 -10.59
CA GLU A 40 -6.53 -0.54 -11.69
C GLU A 40 -6.10 0.57 -12.65
N TYR A 41 -6.98 1.55 -12.89
CA TYR A 41 -6.66 2.66 -13.80
C TYR A 41 -5.55 3.54 -13.24
N LYS A 42 -5.64 3.87 -11.94
CA LYS A 42 -4.58 4.65 -11.28
C LYS A 42 -3.27 3.90 -11.25
N GLN A 43 -3.30 2.58 -11.10
CA GLN A 43 -2.09 1.77 -11.20
C GLN A 43 -1.48 1.84 -12.59
N PHE A 44 -2.32 1.79 -13.62
CA PHE A 44 -1.85 1.93 -15.00
C PHE A 44 -1.15 3.26 -15.23
N ILE A 45 -1.74 4.36 -14.76
CA ILE A 45 -1.14 5.70 -14.87
C ILE A 45 0.20 5.74 -14.14
N MET A 46 0.23 5.22 -12.92
CA MET A 46 1.44 5.21 -12.10
C MET A 46 2.55 4.35 -12.72
N ALA A 47 2.20 3.21 -13.30
CA ALA A 47 3.16 2.35 -13.99
C ALA A 47 3.80 3.07 -15.17
N ASN A 48 3.02 3.85 -15.93
CA ASN A 48 3.54 4.64 -17.02
C ASN A 48 4.46 5.77 -16.53
N LYS A 49 4.08 6.43 -15.44
CA LYS A 49 4.87 7.50 -14.83
C LYS A 49 6.25 7.00 -14.39
N PHE A 50 6.29 5.80 -13.82
CA PHE A 50 7.52 5.22 -13.29
C PHE A 50 8.07 4.11 -14.19
N ARG A 51 7.84 4.19 -15.50
CA ARG A 51 8.28 3.17 -16.46
C ARG A 51 9.77 2.84 -16.36
N LYS A 52 10.59 3.83 -16.06
CA LYS A 52 12.04 3.67 -15.87
C LYS A 52 12.36 2.63 -14.79
N TYR A 53 11.47 2.46 -13.82
CA TYR A 53 11.65 1.57 -12.65
C TYR A 53 10.76 0.34 -12.71
N LYS A 54 10.35 -0.09 -13.89
CA LYS A 54 9.41 -1.22 -14.05
C LYS A 54 9.87 -2.50 -13.39
N ASP A 55 11.19 -2.70 -13.28
CA ASP A 55 11.73 -3.92 -12.67
C ASP A 55 11.77 -3.84 -11.13
N THR A 56 11.64 -2.64 -10.57
CA THR A 56 11.62 -2.39 -9.13
C THR A 56 10.19 -2.30 -8.60
N LEU A 57 9.26 -1.76 -9.38
CA LEU A 57 7.88 -1.59 -8.96
C LEU A 57 7.05 -2.82 -9.31
N ARG A 58 6.18 -3.20 -8.38
CA ARG A 58 5.19 -4.24 -8.60
C ARG A 58 3.82 -3.69 -8.20
N PHE A 59 2.85 -3.86 -9.08
CA PHE A 59 1.49 -3.39 -8.85
C PHE A 59 0.60 -4.57 -8.48
N PHE A 60 -0.14 -4.42 -7.39
CA PHE A 60 -0.94 -5.49 -6.83
C PHE A 60 -2.35 -4.96 -6.58
N ILE A 61 -3.33 -5.46 -7.33
CA ILE A 61 -4.73 -5.04 -7.18
C ILE A 61 -5.32 -5.75 -5.97
N GLY A 62 -5.80 -4.97 -5.01
CA GLY A 62 -6.43 -5.55 -3.83
C GLY A 62 -7.02 -4.49 -2.91
N ASP A 63 -7.82 -4.95 -1.97
CA ASP A 63 -8.50 -4.15 -0.97
C ASP A 63 -7.97 -4.55 0.41
N VAL A 64 -7.75 -3.59 1.31
CA VAL A 64 -7.29 -3.88 2.68
C VAL A 64 -8.32 -4.67 3.49
N ARG A 65 -9.57 -4.69 3.04
CA ARG A 65 -10.62 -5.52 3.65
C ARG A 65 -10.49 -6.99 3.27
N ASP A 66 -9.76 -7.30 2.22
CA ASP A 66 -9.53 -8.67 1.75
C ASP A 66 -8.26 -9.23 2.41
N LYS A 67 -8.46 -9.91 3.53
CA LYS A 67 -7.38 -10.43 4.35
C LYS A 67 -6.50 -11.45 3.61
N GLU A 68 -7.12 -12.35 2.86
CA GLU A 68 -6.37 -13.37 2.10
C GLU A 68 -5.47 -12.72 1.05
N ARG A 69 -5.97 -11.67 0.39
CA ARG A 69 -5.22 -10.94 -0.61
C ARG A 69 -4.01 -10.23 0.00
N LEU A 70 -4.18 -9.67 1.21
CA LEU A 70 -3.09 -9.06 1.95
C LEU A 70 -1.99 -10.08 2.28
N TYR A 71 -2.36 -11.28 2.69
CA TYR A 71 -1.38 -12.32 3.00
C TYR A 71 -0.52 -12.66 1.77
N ARG A 72 -1.12 -12.71 0.60
CA ARG A 72 -0.38 -12.93 -0.65
C ARG A 72 0.55 -11.77 -0.96
N ALA A 73 0.05 -10.54 -0.80
CA ALA A 73 0.84 -9.35 -1.10
C ALA A 73 2.01 -9.16 -0.13
N PHE A 74 1.83 -9.55 1.14
CA PHE A 74 2.83 -9.36 2.18
C PHE A 74 3.94 -10.41 2.18
N ASP A 75 3.84 -11.44 1.37
CA ASP A 75 4.86 -12.48 1.30
C ASP A 75 6.20 -11.86 0.86
N GLY A 76 7.21 -11.98 1.71
CA GLY A 76 8.54 -11.45 1.46
C GLY A 76 8.69 -9.94 1.67
N VAL A 77 7.67 -9.26 2.19
CA VAL A 77 7.72 -7.82 2.44
C VAL A 77 8.44 -7.51 3.74
N ASP A 78 9.35 -6.55 3.71
CA ASP A 78 10.07 -6.09 4.90
C ASP A 78 9.34 -4.97 5.63
N TYR A 79 8.80 -3.99 4.91
CA TYR A 79 8.14 -2.81 5.48
C TYR A 79 6.82 -2.55 4.81
N VAL A 80 5.83 -2.13 5.59
CA VAL A 80 4.50 -1.75 5.09
C VAL A 80 4.22 -0.31 5.48
N VAL A 81 3.81 0.48 4.50
CA VAL A 81 3.29 1.84 4.71
C VAL A 81 1.79 1.79 4.41
N HIS A 82 0.98 1.95 5.45
CA HIS A 82 -0.47 1.88 5.32
C HIS A 82 -1.05 3.27 5.12
N ALA A 83 -1.42 3.58 3.88
CA ALA A 83 -2.04 4.84 3.51
C ALA A 83 -3.47 4.67 2.99
N ALA A 84 -3.96 3.43 2.89
CA ALA A 84 -5.31 3.17 2.41
C ALA A 84 -6.33 3.39 3.51
N ALA A 85 -7.11 4.45 3.40
CA ALA A 85 -8.21 4.75 4.31
C ALA A 85 -9.34 5.42 3.54
N LEU A 86 -10.57 5.29 4.03
CA LEU A 86 -11.70 6.02 3.45
C LEU A 86 -11.63 7.49 3.88
N LYS A 87 -11.29 8.35 2.93
CA LYS A 87 -11.16 9.79 3.14
C LYS A 87 -12.13 10.62 2.31
N GLN A 88 -13.04 9.97 1.60
CA GLN A 88 -14.04 10.67 0.79
C GLN A 88 -15.13 11.19 1.70
N VAL A 89 -15.06 12.47 2.00
CA VAL A 89 -15.99 13.16 2.90
C VAL A 89 -17.47 12.94 2.54
N PRO A 90 -17.90 13.04 1.26
CA PRO A 90 -19.31 12.80 0.94
C PRO A 90 -19.79 11.41 1.35
N ALA A 91 -19.03 10.38 1.08
CA ALA A 91 -19.38 9.02 1.48
C ALA A 91 -19.40 8.86 2.99
N CYS A 92 -18.44 9.45 3.68
CA CYS A 92 -18.36 9.41 5.14
C CYS A 92 -19.50 10.17 5.80
N GLU A 93 -19.98 11.26 5.20
CA GLU A 93 -21.14 12.01 5.69
C GLU A 93 -22.42 11.19 5.67
N TYR A 94 -22.62 10.37 4.62
CA TYR A 94 -23.79 9.51 4.52
C TYR A 94 -23.72 8.32 5.48
N ASN A 95 -22.54 7.80 5.74
CA ASN A 95 -22.40 6.61 6.58
C ASN A 95 -21.05 6.63 7.33
N PRO A 96 -20.92 7.54 8.31
CA PRO A 96 -19.64 7.70 9.03
C PRO A 96 -19.23 6.45 9.82
N MET A 97 -20.20 5.70 10.37
CA MET A 97 -19.89 4.48 11.14
C MET A 97 -19.33 3.40 10.24
N GLU A 98 -19.82 3.28 9.02
CA GLU A 98 -19.30 2.31 8.05
C GLU A 98 -17.86 2.67 7.64
N ALA A 99 -17.58 3.96 7.45
CA ALA A 99 -16.23 4.42 7.13
C ALA A 99 -15.25 4.11 8.26
N VAL A 100 -15.64 4.38 9.50
CA VAL A 100 -14.82 4.08 10.69
C VAL A 100 -14.56 2.58 10.79
N LYS A 101 -15.62 1.77 10.65
CA LYS A 101 -15.51 0.32 10.72
C LYS A 101 -14.57 -0.23 9.65
N THR A 102 -14.71 0.24 8.41
CA THR A 102 -13.85 -0.19 7.30
C THR A 102 -12.39 0.15 7.56
N ASN A 103 -12.11 1.34 8.09
CA ASN A 103 -10.75 1.74 8.42
C ASN A 103 -10.16 0.91 9.55
N ILE A 104 -10.96 0.58 10.57
CA ILE A 104 -10.52 -0.27 11.68
C ILE A 104 -10.27 -1.69 11.17
N ASP A 105 -11.20 -2.27 10.43
CA ASP A 105 -11.06 -3.63 9.89
C ASP A 105 -9.85 -3.74 8.97
N GLY A 106 -9.66 -2.74 8.11
CA GLY A 106 -8.48 -2.68 7.23
C GLY A 106 -7.18 -2.64 8.01
N ALA A 107 -7.11 -1.79 9.04
CA ALA A 107 -5.91 -1.69 9.88
C ALA A 107 -5.64 -2.99 10.62
N MET A 108 -6.67 -3.64 11.16
CA MET A 108 -6.53 -4.92 11.84
C MET A 108 -6.03 -6.01 10.89
N ASN A 109 -6.55 -6.06 9.66
CA ASN A 109 -6.08 -7.00 8.66
C ASN A 109 -4.60 -6.78 8.32
N ILE A 110 -4.18 -5.52 8.22
CA ILE A 110 -2.77 -5.16 7.99
C ILE A 110 -1.88 -5.69 9.11
N VAL A 111 -2.30 -5.48 10.37
CA VAL A 111 -1.53 -5.94 11.53
C VAL A 111 -1.43 -7.46 11.54
N ASP A 112 -2.55 -8.16 11.34
CA ASP A 112 -2.56 -9.61 11.33
C ASP A 112 -1.67 -10.18 10.23
N ALA A 113 -1.79 -9.66 9.01
CA ALA A 113 -0.98 -10.10 7.89
C ALA A 113 0.50 -9.81 8.12
N ALA A 114 0.83 -8.64 8.67
CA ALA A 114 2.20 -8.25 8.95
C ALA A 114 2.85 -9.18 9.98
N LEU A 115 2.12 -9.50 11.05
CA LEU A 115 2.63 -10.41 12.08
C LEU A 115 2.86 -11.82 11.52
N ASP A 116 1.91 -12.33 10.75
CA ASP A 116 1.98 -13.69 10.23
C ASP A 116 3.01 -13.83 9.10
N CYS A 117 3.22 -12.79 8.31
CA CYS A 117 4.17 -12.81 7.19
C CYS A 117 5.59 -12.34 7.57
N GLY A 118 5.81 -11.95 8.82
CA GLY A 118 7.14 -11.55 9.27
C GLY A 118 7.58 -10.18 8.82
N VAL A 119 6.63 -9.27 8.58
CA VAL A 119 6.94 -7.87 8.25
C VAL A 119 7.63 -7.21 9.44
N LYS A 120 8.73 -6.51 9.18
CA LYS A 120 9.54 -5.92 10.25
C LYS A 120 8.94 -4.67 10.86
N ARG A 121 8.31 -3.83 10.05
CA ARG A 121 7.69 -2.57 10.51
C ARG A 121 6.47 -2.23 9.69
N VAL A 122 5.47 -1.67 10.38
CA VAL A 122 4.27 -1.11 9.75
C VAL A 122 4.15 0.34 10.21
N VAL A 123 3.99 1.24 9.25
CA VAL A 123 3.74 2.65 9.51
C VAL A 123 2.35 2.98 8.96
N ALA A 124 1.47 3.50 9.80
CA ALA A 124 0.13 3.93 9.40
C ALA A 124 0.04 5.46 9.41
N LEU A 125 -0.65 6.00 8.43
CA LEU A 125 -0.84 7.44 8.27
C LEU A 125 -2.23 7.88 8.73
#